data_35f873408bb0faa00307cadff5b4031c
#
_entry.id   35f873408bb0faa00307cadff5b4031c
#
_cell.length_a   1.000
_cell.length_b   1.000
_cell.length_c   1.000
_cell.angle_alpha   90.00
_cell.angle_beta   90.00
_cell.angle_gamma   90.00
#
_symmetry.space_group_name_H-M   'P 1'
#
loop_
_entity.id
_entity.type
_entity.pdbx_description
1 polymer ?
#
loop_
_entity_poly.entity_id
_entity_poly.type
_entity_poly.pdbx_seq_one_letter_code
_entity_poly.pdbx_strand_id
1 'polypeptide(L)'
;MYLEEIIEDIQLESDKFESKAVLNRDDVVGWLKSIAGFANASGGDFYIGVEDKTNKLIGFDRRSADNERNYFNNQVNEHLTPRPQMKIYFIRYEIKGNERFVIKVSIQESSVKPVILKYKNIPSIFMRRDGFTNGATYEEIIEMSVKSKNTQYDILVSDIKYDPEQLSDLHRFYEKHNGGASLKEKALKFLGFVNEEGYLLNGAVLFLDDYKGKKTEVQCSVFSGFNKGSERIVTINRFNGNITSTINYMVGFVNQRMNHSMIKLDNARINIDAYPARALFEGIINAVAHRDYYLDGTQIQVDMFKDRLEISSPGGFYRGEKLGKTYDLSGIISKRRNELISGVLVACNVMEAAGTGFDKIMEEYAAADEAHKPYIYSTSDHFTLVLPDLTYDKGVEDKGTPVLSFVPVQGGTELDGKVLSFCYFKARKVAEIAEYLGISDSTYFRKKVLDNLEKQGYLEKNKVSRATFYKTKPDMVSVE
;
A
#
# COMPACT_ATOMS: atom_id res chain seq x y z
N MET A 1 8.53 -42.16 -12.82
CA MET A 1 8.41 -40.77 -13.28
C MET A 1 8.01 -39.91 -12.09
N TYR A 2 8.70 -38.84 -11.90
CA TYR A 2 8.51 -37.92 -10.79
C TYR A 2 8.02 -36.55 -11.29
N LEU A 3 7.49 -35.74 -10.42
CA LEU A 3 6.89 -34.44 -10.80
C LEU A 3 7.91 -33.49 -11.46
N GLU A 4 9.17 -33.53 -11.00
CA GLU A 4 10.28 -32.74 -11.51
C GLU A 4 10.68 -33.10 -12.96
N GLU A 5 10.31 -34.28 -13.42
CA GLU A 5 10.58 -34.72 -14.80
C GLU A 5 9.59 -34.13 -15.82
N ILE A 6 8.46 -33.56 -15.36
CA ILE A 6 7.41 -33.02 -16.23
C ILE A 6 7.15 -31.54 -16.01
N ILE A 7 7.72 -30.93 -14.94
CA ILE A 7 7.59 -29.50 -14.62
C ILE A 7 8.98 -28.97 -14.33
N GLU A 8 9.44 -28.03 -15.14
CA GLU A 8 10.66 -27.27 -14.92
C GLU A 8 10.44 -26.27 -13.78
N ASP A 9 11.48 -26.01 -12.95
CA ASP A 9 11.52 -25.01 -11.88
C ASP A 9 10.50 -25.21 -10.72
N ILE A 10 10.19 -26.46 -10.36
CA ILE A 10 9.35 -26.72 -9.20
C ILE A 10 10.18 -26.64 -7.90
N GLN A 11 9.78 -25.77 -6.99
CA GLN A 11 10.34 -25.70 -5.63
C GLN A 11 9.62 -26.69 -4.74
N LEU A 12 10.15 -27.89 -4.63
CA LEU A 12 9.70 -28.90 -3.68
C LEU A 12 10.07 -28.48 -2.25
N GLU A 13 9.24 -28.86 -1.27
CA GLU A 13 9.43 -28.53 0.14
C GLU A 13 9.44 -27.00 0.45
N SER A 14 8.69 -26.23 -0.31
CA SER A 14 8.51 -24.80 -0.06
C SER A 14 7.14 -24.49 0.57
N ASP A 15 7.01 -23.28 1.12
CA ASP A 15 5.73 -22.75 1.61
C ASP A 15 4.65 -22.72 0.52
N LYS A 16 5.05 -22.80 -0.74
CA LYS A 16 4.18 -22.69 -1.91
C LYS A 16 3.86 -24.02 -2.59
N PHE A 17 4.22 -25.15 -1.99
CA PHE A 17 4.00 -26.48 -2.59
C PHE A 17 3.27 -27.45 -1.65
N GLU A 18 2.33 -28.20 -2.19
CA GLU A 18 1.67 -29.33 -1.52
C GLU A 18 1.20 -30.33 -2.56
N SER A 19 1.31 -31.63 -2.28
CA SER A 19 0.83 -32.68 -3.16
C SER A 19 -0.03 -33.72 -2.44
N LYS A 20 -0.95 -34.33 -3.18
CA LYS A 20 -1.79 -35.46 -2.73
C LYS A 20 -1.95 -36.48 -3.85
N ALA A 21 -1.82 -37.74 -3.51
CA ALA A 21 -2.05 -38.84 -4.46
C ALA A 21 -3.49 -38.86 -4.97
N VAL A 22 -4.45 -38.64 -4.06
CA VAL A 22 -5.89 -38.57 -4.30
C VAL A 22 -6.50 -37.74 -3.18
N LEU A 23 -7.63 -37.10 -3.45
CA LEU A 23 -8.36 -36.34 -2.41
C LEU A 23 -9.08 -37.32 -1.49
N ASN A 24 -8.67 -37.34 -0.22
CA ASN A 24 -9.30 -38.22 0.76
C ASN A 24 -10.75 -37.75 1.02
N ARG A 25 -11.71 -38.65 0.74
CA ARG A 25 -13.15 -38.39 0.90
C ARG A 25 -13.59 -38.42 2.36
N ASP A 26 -12.88 -39.18 3.21
CA ASP A 26 -13.18 -39.33 4.64
C ASP A 26 -12.52 -38.24 5.49
N ASP A 27 -11.42 -37.63 4.98
CA ASP A 27 -10.73 -36.52 5.62
C ASP A 27 -10.63 -35.31 4.68
N VAL A 28 -11.77 -34.66 4.48
CA VAL A 28 -11.90 -33.46 3.63
C VAL A 28 -11.11 -32.28 4.23
N VAL A 29 -11.13 -32.13 5.57
CA VAL A 29 -10.40 -31.06 6.26
C VAL A 29 -8.89 -31.22 6.07
N GLY A 30 -8.37 -32.43 6.03
CA GLY A 30 -6.95 -32.74 5.91
C GLY A 30 -6.27 -32.11 4.68
N TRP A 31 -6.98 -31.94 3.58
CA TRP A 31 -6.45 -31.27 2.39
C TRP A 31 -7.03 -29.88 2.13
N LEU A 32 -8.29 -29.59 2.51
CA LEU A 32 -8.88 -28.26 2.37
C LEU A 32 -8.13 -27.20 3.22
N LYS A 33 -7.58 -27.61 4.38
CA LYS A 33 -6.77 -26.70 5.19
C LYS A 33 -5.58 -26.13 4.44
N SER A 34 -4.95 -26.92 3.55
CA SER A 34 -3.83 -26.44 2.73
C SER A 34 -4.28 -25.36 1.74
N ILE A 35 -5.46 -25.53 1.13
CA ILE A 35 -6.04 -24.53 0.23
C ILE A 35 -6.33 -23.22 0.97
N ALA A 36 -6.96 -23.31 2.16
CA ALA A 36 -7.20 -22.14 3.01
C ALA A 36 -5.89 -21.50 3.46
N GLY A 37 -4.90 -22.31 3.85
CA GLY A 37 -3.58 -21.86 4.29
C GLY A 37 -2.82 -21.12 3.19
N PHE A 38 -2.81 -21.61 1.96
CA PHE A 38 -2.24 -20.91 0.81
C PHE A 38 -2.94 -19.58 0.55
N ALA A 39 -4.26 -19.57 0.54
CA ALA A 39 -5.04 -18.34 0.30
C ALA A 39 -4.83 -17.29 1.39
N ASN A 40 -4.62 -17.71 2.64
CA ASN A 40 -4.35 -16.83 3.77
C ASN A 40 -2.88 -16.35 3.82
N ALA A 41 -1.94 -17.13 3.27
CA ALA A 41 -0.53 -16.77 3.15
C ALA A 41 -0.25 -16.07 1.82
N SER A 42 0.83 -16.43 1.13
CA SER A 42 1.31 -15.83 -0.13
C SER A 42 0.91 -16.61 -1.40
N GLY A 43 -0.15 -17.43 -1.31
CA GLY A 43 -0.55 -18.34 -2.39
C GLY A 43 0.31 -19.60 -2.46
N GLY A 44 0.08 -20.42 -3.49
CA GLY A 44 0.85 -21.65 -3.72
C GLY A 44 0.18 -22.60 -4.72
N ASP A 45 0.88 -23.69 -5.02
CA ASP A 45 0.44 -24.71 -5.95
C ASP A 45 0.10 -26.01 -5.21
N PHE A 46 -1.08 -26.54 -5.48
CA PHE A 46 -1.57 -27.79 -4.92
C PHE A 46 -1.73 -28.82 -6.04
N TYR A 47 -1.09 -29.99 -5.89
CA TYR A 47 -1.09 -31.04 -6.91
C TYR A 47 -1.90 -32.24 -6.48
N ILE A 48 -2.74 -32.76 -7.38
CA ILE A 48 -3.54 -33.98 -7.18
C ILE A 48 -3.13 -35.00 -8.22
N GLY A 49 -2.85 -36.23 -7.78
CA GLY A 49 -2.29 -37.28 -8.61
C GLY A 49 -0.77 -37.44 -8.43
N VAL A 50 -0.23 -36.87 -7.35
CA VAL A 50 1.19 -36.94 -7.02
C VAL A 50 1.32 -37.47 -5.59
N GLU A 51 2.16 -38.45 -5.38
CA GLU A 51 2.39 -39.10 -4.08
C GLU A 51 3.08 -38.08 -3.14
N ASP A 52 2.51 -37.90 -1.96
CA ASP A 52 3.09 -37.12 -0.89
C ASP A 52 4.46 -37.68 -0.49
N LYS A 53 5.44 -36.83 -0.16
CA LYS A 53 6.84 -37.15 0.20
C LYS A 53 7.76 -37.64 -0.92
N THR A 54 7.31 -38.38 -1.87
CA THR A 54 8.15 -38.94 -2.94
C THR A 54 8.05 -38.17 -4.25
N ASN A 55 7.00 -37.34 -4.41
CA ASN A 55 6.65 -36.63 -5.65
C ASN A 55 6.49 -37.52 -6.88
N LYS A 56 6.26 -38.84 -6.65
CA LYS A 56 6.04 -39.80 -7.71
C LYS A 56 4.67 -39.57 -8.34
N LEU A 57 4.63 -39.58 -9.69
CA LEU A 57 3.40 -39.42 -10.44
C LEU A 57 2.55 -40.67 -10.36
N ILE A 58 1.34 -40.53 -9.87
CA ILE A 58 0.29 -41.56 -9.89
C ILE A 58 -0.67 -41.25 -11.02
N GLY A 59 -1.16 -40.03 -11.08
CA GLY A 59 -2.06 -39.49 -12.09
C GLY A 59 -3.35 -40.26 -12.29
N PHE A 60 -4.18 -39.76 -13.18
CA PHE A 60 -5.52 -40.26 -13.46
C PHE A 60 -5.70 -40.47 -14.97
N ASP A 61 -6.60 -41.35 -15.37
CA ASP A 61 -7.18 -41.28 -16.71
C ASP A 61 -8.03 -39.98 -16.83
N ARG A 62 -8.39 -39.64 -18.06
CA ARG A 62 -9.09 -38.37 -18.33
C ARG A 62 -10.40 -38.21 -17.54
N ARG A 63 -11.20 -39.28 -17.49
CA ARG A 63 -12.51 -39.27 -16.81
C ARG A 63 -12.35 -39.14 -15.30
N SER A 64 -11.41 -39.88 -14.73
CA SER A 64 -11.10 -39.81 -13.29
C SER A 64 -10.54 -38.44 -12.90
N ALA A 65 -9.69 -37.82 -13.75
CA ALA A 65 -9.19 -36.46 -13.52
C ALA A 65 -10.31 -35.43 -13.51
N ASP A 66 -11.27 -35.50 -14.43
CA ASP A 66 -12.45 -34.61 -14.44
C ASP A 66 -13.32 -34.80 -13.19
N ASN A 67 -13.49 -36.04 -12.72
CA ASN A 67 -14.23 -36.34 -11.50
C ASN A 67 -13.53 -35.76 -10.26
N GLU A 68 -12.21 -35.91 -10.14
CA GLU A 68 -11.42 -35.33 -9.02
C GLU A 68 -11.48 -33.79 -9.02
N ARG A 69 -11.34 -33.17 -10.19
CA ARG A 69 -11.48 -31.71 -10.33
C ARG A 69 -12.87 -31.22 -9.87
N ASN A 70 -13.93 -31.93 -10.30
CA ASN A 70 -15.30 -31.53 -9.94
C ASN A 70 -15.54 -31.70 -8.44
N TYR A 71 -15.07 -32.80 -7.86
CA TYR A 71 -15.13 -33.02 -6.42
C TYR A 71 -14.37 -31.92 -5.66
N PHE A 72 -13.15 -31.61 -6.07
CA PHE A 72 -12.35 -30.53 -5.51
C PHE A 72 -13.12 -29.20 -5.49
N ASN A 73 -13.67 -28.79 -6.66
CA ASN A 73 -14.41 -27.55 -6.78
C ASN A 73 -15.66 -27.50 -5.87
N ASN A 74 -16.39 -28.61 -5.78
CA ASN A 74 -17.56 -28.70 -4.93
C ASN A 74 -17.20 -28.49 -3.46
N GLN A 75 -16.16 -29.17 -2.98
CA GLN A 75 -15.74 -29.06 -1.59
C GLN A 75 -15.18 -27.68 -1.24
N VAL A 76 -14.41 -27.06 -2.16
CA VAL A 76 -13.96 -25.69 -1.98
C VAL A 76 -15.15 -24.70 -1.90
N ASN A 77 -16.14 -24.84 -2.79
CA ASN A 77 -17.31 -23.97 -2.80
C ASN A 77 -18.17 -24.12 -1.55
N GLU A 78 -18.29 -25.34 -1.04
CA GLU A 78 -19.13 -25.67 0.11
C GLU A 78 -18.50 -25.22 1.44
N HIS A 79 -17.18 -25.32 1.54
CA HIS A 79 -16.51 -25.22 2.84
C HIS A 79 -15.58 -24.03 3.00
N LEU A 80 -15.15 -23.32 1.94
CA LEU A 80 -14.25 -22.17 2.06
C LEU A 80 -14.98 -20.84 1.80
N THR A 81 -14.89 -19.93 2.76
CA THR A 81 -15.50 -18.59 2.67
C THR A 81 -14.51 -17.52 3.14
N PRO A 82 -14.22 -16.46 2.34
CA PRO A 82 -14.58 -16.34 0.94
C PRO A 82 -13.91 -17.40 0.06
N ARG A 83 -14.50 -17.68 -1.11
CA ARG A 83 -13.90 -18.62 -2.05
C ARG A 83 -12.55 -18.08 -2.54
N PRO A 84 -11.45 -18.84 -2.42
CA PRO A 84 -10.15 -18.44 -2.93
C PRO A 84 -10.12 -18.27 -4.45
N GLN A 85 -9.35 -17.32 -4.94
CA GLN A 85 -9.04 -17.24 -6.37
C GLN A 85 -8.01 -18.31 -6.73
N MET A 86 -8.34 -19.11 -7.75
CA MET A 86 -7.48 -20.22 -8.17
C MET A 86 -7.67 -20.56 -9.64
N LYS A 87 -6.63 -21.13 -10.25
CA LYS A 87 -6.64 -21.66 -11.60
C LYS A 87 -6.32 -23.14 -11.56
N ILE A 88 -7.05 -23.95 -12.33
CA ILE A 88 -6.88 -25.40 -12.36
C ILE A 88 -6.38 -25.81 -13.75
N TYR A 89 -5.30 -26.56 -13.77
CA TYR A 89 -4.66 -27.05 -14.99
C TYR A 89 -4.59 -28.57 -14.97
N PHE A 90 -4.73 -29.23 -16.15
CA PHE A 90 -4.41 -30.61 -16.33
C PHE A 90 -3.02 -30.71 -16.97
N ILE A 91 -2.08 -31.35 -16.27
CA ILE A 91 -0.74 -31.65 -16.79
C ILE A 91 -0.78 -33.06 -17.35
N ARG A 92 -0.61 -33.15 -18.65
CA ARG A 92 -0.61 -34.43 -19.38
C ARG A 92 0.79 -35.02 -19.38
N TYR A 93 0.87 -36.32 -19.16
CA TYR A 93 2.10 -37.10 -19.34
C TYR A 93 1.76 -38.53 -19.81
N GLU A 94 2.76 -39.29 -20.24
CA GLU A 94 2.59 -40.61 -20.77
C GLU A 94 3.42 -41.63 -19.98
N ILE A 95 2.82 -42.74 -19.57
CA ILE A 95 3.51 -43.88 -18.94
C ILE A 95 3.14 -45.14 -19.66
N LYS A 96 4.13 -45.89 -20.19
CA LYS A 96 3.96 -47.19 -20.89
C LYS A 96 2.89 -47.12 -21.99
N GLY A 97 2.86 -46.04 -22.76
CA GLY A 97 1.90 -45.83 -23.84
C GLY A 97 0.49 -45.43 -23.38
N ASN A 98 0.29 -45.19 -22.09
CA ASN A 98 -1.00 -44.72 -21.55
C ASN A 98 -0.91 -43.25 -21.16
N GLU A 99 -1.88 -42.49 -21.64
CA GLU A 99 -2.05 -41.08 -21.27
C GLU A 99 -2.56 -40.94 -19.82
N ARG A 100 -1.90 -40.11 -19.04
CA ARG A 100 -2.25 -39.82 -17.64
C ARG A 100 -2.25 -38.34 -17.40
N PHE A 101 -2.99 -37.91 -16.37
CA PHE A 101 -3.15 -36.51 -15.99
C PHE A 101 -2.89 -36.29 -14.50
N VAL A 102 -2.13 -35.24 -14.21
CA VAL A 102 -2.03 -34.63 -12.87
C VAL A 102 -2.81 -33.33 -12.88
N ILE A 103 -3.48 -33.02 -11.81
CA ILE A 103 -4.21 -31.77 -11.65
C ILE A 103 -3.34 -30.80 -10.83
N LYS A 104 -3.00 -29.66 -11.42
CA LYS A 104 -2.35 -28.53 -10.73
C LYS A 104 -3.40 -27.48 -10.41
N VAL A 105 -3.50 -27.10 -9.15
CA VAL A 105 -4.33 -25.99 -8.68
C VAL A 105 -3.41 -24.87 -8.18
N SER A 106 -3.34 -23.78 -8.92
CA SER A 106 -2.61 -22.59 -8.50
C SER A 106 -3.54 -21.67 -7.72
N ILE A 107 -3.29 -21.51 -6.43
CA ILE A 107 -4.05 -20.70 -5.49
C ILE A 107 -3.36 -19.36 -5.33
N GLN A 108 -4.09 -18.27 -5.52
CA GLN A 108 -3.58 -16.93 -5.27
C GLN A 108 -3.80 -16.53 -3.81
N GLU A 109 -2.92 -15.67 -3.31
CA GLU A 109 -3.18 -14.98 -2.04
C GLU A 109 -4.54 -14.28 -2.10
N SER A 110 -5.39 -14.55 -1.11
CA SER A 110 -6.72 -13.94 -1.08
C SER A 110 -6.63 -12.46 -0.73
N SER A 111 -7.31 -11.63 -1.53
CA SER A 111 -7.46 -10.20 -1.21
C SER A 111 -8.43 -9.97 -0.06
N VAL A 112 -9.27 -10.94 0.26
CA VAL A 112 -10.22 -10.94 1.39
C VAL A 112 -9.80 -12.02 2.35
N LYS A 113 -9.32 -11.62 3.52
CA LYS A 113 -8.83 -12.51 4.57
C LYS A 113 -9.55 -12.24 5.90
N PRO A 114 -9.66 -13.23 6.75
CA PRO A 114 -9.22 -14.62 6.57
C PRO A 114 -10.17 -15.44 5.68
N VAL A 115 -9.61 -16.36 4.88
CA VAL A 115 -10.38 -17.45 4.28
C VAL A 115 -10.65 -18.48 5.37
N ILE A 116 -11.91 -18.69 5.66
CA ILE A 116 -12.39 -19.55 6.74
C ILE A 116 -12.81 -20.89 6.16
N LEU A 117 -12.29 -21.98 6.70
CA LEU A 117 -12.78 -23.33 6.44
C LEU A 117 -13.90 -23.66 7.43
N LYS A 118 -15.12 -23.87 6.93
CA LYS A 118 -16.27 -24.28 7.76
C LYS A 118 -16.66 -25.72 7.42
N TYR A 119 -16.38 -26.64 8.33
CA TYR A 119 -16.75 -28.04 8.19
C TYR A 119 -17.58 -28.50 9.37
N LYS A 120 -18.70 -29.16 9.10
CA LYS A 120 -19.68 -29.58 10.17
C LYS A 120 -20.04 -28.44 11.15
N ASN A 121 -20.24 -27.22 10.59
CA ASN A 121 -20.50 -25.99 11.33
C ASN A 121 -19.36 -25.48 12.26
N ILE A 122 -18.17 -26.07 12.20
CA ILE A 122 -17.01 -25.59 12.95
C ILE A 122 -16.16 -24.72 12.03
N PRO A 123 -16.07 -23.40 12.28
CA PRO A 123 -15.17 -22.52 11.52
C PRO A 123 -13.74 -22.70 12.02
N SER A 124 -12.79 -22.77 11.09
CA SER A 124 -11.36 -22.85 11.37
C SER A 124 -10.60 -21.99 10.38
N ILE A 125 -9.55 -21.32 10.86
CA ILE A 125 -8.67 -20.49 10.07
C ILE A 125 -7.28 -21.12 10.07
N PHE A 126 -6.73 -21.32 8.89
CA PHE A 126 -5.42 -21.95 8.71
C PHE A 126 -4.45 -21.00 8.02
N MET A 127 -3.17 -21.09 8.38
CA MET A 127 -2.06 -20.34 7.81
C MET A 127 -0.96 -21.30 7.35
N ARG A 128 -0.35 -21.03 6.20
CA ARG A 128 0.81 -21.79 5.68
C ARG A 128 2.09 -21.14 6.17
N ARG A 129 2.99 -21.94 6.78
CA ARG A 129 4.31 -21.51 7.29
C ARG A 129 5.29 -22.68 7.19
N ASP A 130 6.50 -22.40 6.74
CA ASP A 130 7.63 -23.35 6.74
C ASP A 130 7.26 -24.74 6.17
N GLY A 131 6.48 -24.76 5.07
CA GLY A 131 6.02 -26.00 4.44
C GLY A 131 4.84 -26.68 5.14
N PHE A 132 4.33 -26.17 6.26
CA PHE A 132 3.22 -26.76 7.02
C PHE A 132 1.99 -25.86 7.07
N THR A 133 0.82 -26.47 7.19
CA THR A 133 -0.44 -25.75 7.39
C THR A 133 -0.97 -26.02 8.79
N ASN A 134 -0.97 -24.96 9.61
CA ASN A 134 -1.42 -25.01 10.99
C ASN A 134 -2.59 -24.04 11.23
N GLY A 135 -3.29 -24.18 12.35
CA GLY A 135 -4.25 -23.19 12.80
C GLY A 135 -3.60 -21.82 12.94
N ALA A 136 -4.28 -20.77 12.46
CA ALA A 136 -3.80 -19.41 12.61
C ALA A 136 -3.84 -18.97 14.08
N THR A 137 -2.82 -18.22 14.53
CA THR A 137 -2.80 -17.61 15.86
C THR A 137 -3.76 -16.43 15.93
N TYR A 138 -4.05 -15.96 17.13
CA TYR A 138 -4.91 -14.79 17.33
C TYR A 138 -4.33 -13.54 16.65
N GLU A 139 -3.02 -13.33 16.78
CA GLU A 139 -2.29 -12.23 16.18
C GLU A 139 -2.37 -12.26 14.65
N GLU A 140 -2.19 -13.44 14.05
CA GLU A 140 -2.30 -13.63 12.61
C GLU A 140 -3.71 -13.39 12.09
N ILE A 141 -4.74 -13.79 12.85
CA ILE A 141 -6.14 -13.53 12.47
C ILE A 141 -6.41 -12.03 12.45
N ILE A 142 -5.93 -11.30 13.47
CA ILE A 142 -6.03 -9.84 13.49
C ILE A 142 -5.27 -9.23 12.32
N GLU A 143 -4.02 -9.64 12.10
CA GLU A 143 -3.20 -9.13 11.01
C GLU A 143 -3.84 -9.38 9.64
N MET A 144 -4.35 -10.58 9.38
CA MET A 144 -5.09 -10.90 8.16
C MET A 144 -6.35 -10.04 8.01
N SER A 145 -7.10 -9.83 9.09
CA SER A 145 -8.33 -9.02 9.07
C SER A 145 -8.02 -7.55 8.79
N VAL A 146 -6.97 -7.02 9.37
CA VAL A 146 -6.49 -5.64 9.13
C VAL A 146 -5.95 -5.48 7.71
N LYS A 147 -5.23 -6.48 7.19
CA LYS A 147 -4.71 -6.47 5.82
C LYS A 147 -5.75 -6.84 4.76
N SER A 148 -6.91 -7.35 5.18
CA SER A 148 -8.01 -7.72 4.29
C SER A 148 -8.62 -6.48 3.63
N LYS A 149 -8.58 -6.43 2.30
CA LYS A 149 -8.84 -5.22 1.49
C LYS A 149 -10.30 -4.88 1.27
N ASN A 150 -11.23 -5.66 1.78
CA ASN A 150 -12.63 -5.51 1.39
C ASN A 150 -13.50 -4.75 2.39
N THR A 151 -12.94 -4.32 3.51
CA THR A 151 -13.67 -3.47 4.44
C THR A 151 -12.79 -2.28 4.77
N GLN A 152 -13.09 -1.14 4.20
CA GLN A 152 -12.47 0.11 4.65
C GLN A 152 -13.06 0.45 6.01
N TYR A 153 -12.24 0.96 6.93
CA TYR A 153 -12.68 1.33 8.27
C TYR A 153 -13.84 2.33 8.22
N ASP A 154 -13.74 3.30 7.32
CA ASP A 154 -14.63 4.46 7.25
C ASP A 154 -16.03 4.14 6.75
N ILE A 155 -16.23 3.01 6.03
CA ILE A 155 -17.55 2.57 5.56
C ILE A 155 -18.26 1.57 6.49
N LEU A 156 -17.62 1.16 7.59
CA LEU A 156 -18.28 0.32 8.59
C LEU A 156 -19.36 1.11 9.32
N VAL A 157 -20.49 0.45 9.59
CA VAL A 157 -21.60 1.06 10.33
C VAL A 157 -21.23 1.20 11.80
N SER A 158 -21.43 2.39 12.36
CA SER A 158 -21.29 2.65 13.80
C SER A 158 -22.60 2.40 14.54
N ASP A 159 -22.57 2.50 15.85
CA ASP A 159 -23.73 2.47 16.74
C ASP A 159 -24.35 3.86 17.00
N ILE A 160 -23.86 4.90 16.33
CA ILE A 160 -24.25 6.31 16.51
C ILE A 160 -25.31 6.68 15.47
N LYS A 161 -26.46 7.18 15.92
CA LYS A 161 -27.48 7.73 15.03
C LYS A 161 -27.07 9.10 14.51
N TYR A 162 -27.46 9.36 13.27
CA TYR A 162 -27.24 10.65 12.63
C TYR A 162 -28.05 11.75 13.30
N ASP A 163 -27.34 12.83 13.67
CA ASP A 163 -27.90 14.07 14.15
C ASP A 163 -27.19 15.23 13.44
N PRO A 164 -27.91 16.00 12.58
CA PRO A 164 -27.31 17.10 11.83
C PRO A 164 -26.77 18.24 12.72
N GLU A 165 -27.25 18.39 13.97
CA GLU A 165 -26.81 19.43 14.88
C GLU A 165 -25.37 19.18 15.38
N GLN A 166 -24.86 17.94 15.25
CA GLN A 166 -23.52 17.55 15.69
C GLN A 166 -22.42 17.71 14.61
N LEU A 167 -22.68 18.44 13.53
CA LEU A 167 -21.77 18.62 12.40
C LEU A 167 -21.44 20.09 12.10
N SER A 168 -21.54 20.97 13.08
CA SER A 168 -21.33 22.41 12.91
C SER A 168 -19.92 22.75 12.40
N ASP A 169 -18.89 22.03 12.87
CA ASP A 169 -17.51 22.19 12.41
C ASP A 169 -17.33 21.80 10.93
N LEU A 170 -17.96 20.69 10.51
CA LEU A 170 -17.95 20.26 9.12
C LEU A 170 -18.68 21.29 8.23
N HIS A 171 -19.83 21.81 8.67
CA HIS A 171 -20.57 22.83 7.93
C HIS A 171 -19.74 24.10 7.75
N ARG A 172 -19.11 24.61 8.82
CA ARG A 172 -18.22 25.79 8.76
C ARG A 172 -17.01 25.54 7.86
N PHE A 173 -16.41 24.34 7.94
CA PHE A 173 -15.28 23.97 7.10
C PHE A 173 -15.67 23.92 5.62
N TYR A 174 -16.83 23.34 5.31
CA TYR A 174 -17.37 23.30 3.96
C TYR A 174 -17.62 24.72 3.41
N GLU A 175 -18.34 25.56 4.16
CA GLU A 175 -18.66 26.95 3.77
C GLU A 175 -17.41 27.75 3.47
N LYS A 176 -16.39 27.63 4.33
CA LYS A 176 -15.10 28.33 4.17
C LYS A 176 -14.43 28.00 2.84
N HIS A 177 -14.48 26.74 2.39
CA HIS A 177 -13.78 26.27 1.20
C HIS A 177 -14.65 26.26 -0.07
N ASN A 178 -15.96 26.50 0.06
CA ASN A 178 -16.92 26.54 -1.04
C ASN A 178 -17.55 27.93 -1.24
N GLY A 179 -16.81 29.00 -0.93
CA GLY A 179 -17.24 30.37 -1.20
C GLY A 179 -18.53 30.77 -0.45
N GLY A 180 -18.76 30.22 0.74
CA GLY A 180 -19.93 30.51 1.58
C GLY A 180 -21.17 29.66 1.24
N ALA A 181 -21.06 28.66 0.37
CA ALA A 181 -22.15 27.73 0.07
C ALA A 181 -22.39 26.79 1.25
N SER A 182 -23.66 26.49 1.58
CA SER A 182 -24.01 25.58 2.67
C SER A 182 -23.97 24.13 2.25
N LEU A 183 -23.46 23.26 3.10
CA LEU A 183 -23.48 21.80 2.93
C LEU A 183 -24.91 21.28 3.15
N LYS A 184 -25.46 20.63 2.13
CA LYS A 184 -26.83 20.10 2.18
C LYS A 184 -26.82 18.66 2.71
N GLU A 185 -27.78 18.31 3.56
CA GLU A 185 -27.98 16.96 4.09
C GLU A 185 -28.05 15.89 2.98
N LYS A 186 -28.70 16.21 1.84
CA LYS A 186 -28.76 15.31 0.69
C LYS A 186 -27.36 14.94 0.15
N ALA A 187 -26.39 15.87 0.22
CA ALA A 187 -25.00 15.60 -0.21
C ALA A 187 -24.32 14.61 0.75
N LEU A 188 -24.53 14.76 2.07
CA LEU A 188 -23.99 13.82 3.07
C LEU A 188 -24.57 12.40 2.88
N LYS A 189 -25.87 12.29 2.63
CA LYS A 189 -26.52 10.99 2.33
C LYS A 189 -25.97 10.37 1.04
N PHE A 190 -25.76 11.18 0.00
CA PHE A 190 -25.17 10.71 -1.26
C PHE A 190 -23.73 10.22 -1.09
N LEU A 191 -22.96 10.85 -0.22
CA LEU A 191 -21.59 10.43 0.12
C LEU A 191 -21.55 9.14 0.98
N GLY A 192 -22.69 8.61 1.39
CA GLY A 192 -22.75 7.44 2.25
C GLY A 192 -22.42 7.75 3.72
N PHE A 193 -22.67 8.97 4.18
CA PHE A 193 -22.42 9.37 5.57
C PHE A 193 -23.27 8.61 6.58
N VAL A 194 -24.46 8.22 6.12
CA VAL A 194 -25.53 7.58 6.92
C VAL A 194 -26.04 6.36 6.15
N ASN A 195 -26.24 5.24 6.84
CA ASN A 195 -26.85 4.05 6.27
C ASN A 195 -28.40 4.20 6.14
N GLU A 196 -29.06 3.19 5.56
CA GLU A 196 -30.51 3.19 5.35
C GLU A 196 -31.32 3.22 6.67
N GLU A 197 -30.75 2.75 7.77
CA GLU A 197 -31.33 2.69 9.10
C GLU A 197 -31.13 3.98 9.94
N GLY A 198 -30.39 4.95 9.39
CA GLY A 198 -30.10 6.23 10.03
C GLY A 198 -28.88 6.22 10.96
N TYR A 199 -28.00 5.20 10.87
CA TYR A 199 -26.76 5.17 11.61
C TYR A 199 -25.60 5.75 10.79
N LEU A 200 -24.70 6.46 11.48
CA LEU A 200 -23.48 6.99 10.90
C LEU A 200 -22.50 5.85 10.53
N LEU A 201 -21.76 6.03 9.45
CA LEU A 201 -20.59 5.19 9.20
C LEU A 201 -19.39 5.68 10.03
N ASN A 202 -18.42 4.81 10.30
CA ASN A 202 -17.25 5.14 11.12
C ASN A 202 -16.49 6.38 10.63
N GLY A 203 -16.35 6.55 9.32
CA GLY A 203 -15.75 7.75 8.74
C GLY A 203 -16.53 9.03 9.05
N ALA A 204 -17.85 8.92 9.08
CA ALA A 204 -18.75 10.04 9.43
C ALA A 204 -18.62 10.45 10.90
N VAL A 205 -18.47 9.46 11.80
CA VAL A 205 -18.27 9.68 13.25
C VAL A 205 -17.05 10.57 13.52
N LEU A 206 -16.00 10.46 12.68
CA LEU A 206 -14.77 11.25 12.85
C LEU A 206 -14.97 12.75 12.54
N PHE A 207 -16.12 13.16 12.00
CA PHE A 207 -16.46 14.56 11.74
C PHE A 207 -17.39 15.17 12.79
N LEU A 208 -17.86 14.40 13.78
CA LEU A 208 -18.73 14.92 14.84
C LEU A 208 -18.04 15.98 15.68
N ASP A 209 -18.75 17.03 16.04
CA ASP A 209 -18.24 18.18 16.81
C ASP A 209 -17.65 17.77 18.16
N ASP A 210 -18.26 16.80 18.82
CA ASP A 210 -17.86 16.28 20.13
C ASP A 210 -16.91 15.04 20.03
N TYR A 211 -16.42 14.69 18.84
CA TYR A 211 -15.52 13.56 18.68
C TYR A 211 -14.22 13.74 19.48
N LYS A 212 -13.97 12.81 20.41
CA LYS A 212 -12.80 12.77 21.29
C LYS A 212 -12.02 11.45 21.21
N GLY A 213 -12.32 10.63 20.21
CA GLY A 213 -11.64 9.37 20.00
C GLY A 213 -10.20 9.55 19.50
N LYS A 214 -9.32 8.60 19.79
CA LYS A 214 -7.88 8.70 19.50
C LYS A 214 -7.51 8.50 18.02
N LYS A 215 -8.47 8.20 17.16
CA LYS A 215 -8.15 7.92 15.73
C LYS A 215 -7.78 9.16 14.92
N THR A 216 -8.13 10.35 15.40
CA THR A 216 -7.77 11.66 14.82
C THR A 216 -6.67 12.37 15.60
N GLU A 217 -6.10 11.74 16.62
CA GLU A 217 -5.01 12.32 17.41
C GLU A 217 -3.82 12.67 16.52
N VAL A 218 -3.25 13.85 16.73
CA VAL A 218 -2.04 14.30 16.08
C VAL A 218 -1.01 14.76 17.12
N GLN A 219 0.26 14.56 16.80
CA GLN A 219 1.37 15.13 17.54
C GLN A 219 2.15 16.07 16.62
N CYS A 220 2.30 17.32 17.03
CA CYS A 220 3.09 18.31 16.34
C CYS A 220 4.32 18.67 17.17
N SER A 221 5.51 18.52 16.61
CA SER A 221 6.77 18.71 17.33
C SER A 221 7.69 19.68 16.61
N VAL A 222 8.52 20.40 17.36
CA VAL A 222 9.60 21.24 16.83
C VAL A 222 10.92 20.79 17.46
N PHE A 223 11.88 20.44 16.62
CA PHE A 223 13.22 20.01 17.00
C PHE A 223 14.24 21.12 16.69
N SER A 224 15.23 21.30 17.56
CA SER A 224 16.29 22.31 17.36
C SER A 224 17.36 21.91 16.35
N GLY A 225 17.36 20.67 15.92
CA GLY A 225 18.37 20.07 15.02
C GLY A 225 17.75 19.36 13.81
N PHE A 226 18.53 18.46 13.23
CA PHE A 226 18.20 17.76 11.99
C PHE A 226 17.53 16.40 12.18
N ASN A 227 17.39 15.91 13.41
CA ASN A 227 16.78 14.63 13.71
C ASN A 227 16.06 14.61 15.06
N LYS A 228 15.27 13.58 15.34
CA LYS A 228 14.53 13.39 16.59
C LYS A 228 15.43 13.19 17.82
N GLY A 229 16.66 12.75 17.59
CA GLY A 229 17.70 12.60 18.64
C GLY A 229 18.46 13.89 18.93
N SER A 230 18.03 15.04 18.40
CA SER A 230 18.63 16.35 18.71
C SER A 230 18.62 16.61 20.21
N GLU A 231 19.64 17.27 20.73
CA GLU A 231 19.81 17.54 22.16
C GLU A 231 18.63 18.29 22.79
N ARG A 232 17.84 19.01 21.98
CA ARG A 232 16.73 19.82 22.47
C ARG A 232 15.49 19.67 21.60
N ILE A 233 14.41 19.26 22.23
CA ILE A 233 13.04 19.38 21.70
C ILE A 233 12.50 20.75 22.15
N VAL A 234 12.10 21.58 21.19
CA VAL A 234 11.60 22.91 21.48
C VAL A 234 10.15 22.87 21.96
N THR A 235 9.32 22.04 21.29
CA THR A 235 7.89 21.91 21.59
C THR A 235 7.40 20.54 21.16
N ILE A 236 6.51 19.96 21.97
CA ILE A 236 5.66 18.83 21.59
C ILE A 236 4.24 19.14 22.02
N ASN A 237 3.33 19.22 21.07
CA ASN A 237 1.91 19.44 21.33
C ASN A 237 1.11 18.26 20.77
N ARG A 238 0.12 17.81 21.52
CA ARG A 238 -0.88 16.83 21.07
C ARG A 238 -2.22 17.51 20.94
N PHE A 239 -2.94 17.15 19.91
CA PHE A 239 -4.30 17.60 19.70
C PHE A 239 -5.19 16.42 19.35
N ASN A 240 -6.39 16.44 19.88
CA ASN A 240 -7.42 15.45 19.60
C ASN A 240 -8.75 16.17 19.40
N GLY A 241 -9.39 15.94 18.27
CA GLY A 241 -10.65 16.54 17.87
C GLY A 241 -11.19 15.86 16.61
N ASN A 242 -12.25 16.39 16.03
CA ASN A 242 -12.75 15.88 14.76
C ASN A 242 -11.77 16.19 13.61
N ILE A 243 -11.99 15.56 12.43
CA ILE A 243 -11.09 15.70 11.27
C ILE A 243 -10.88 17.15 10.86
N THR A 244 -11.94 17.98 10.82
CA THR A 244 -11.84 19.36 10.36
C THR A 244 -11.04 20.22 11.33
N SER A 245 -11.25 20.06 12.62
CA SER A 245 -10.51 20.75 13.67
C SER A 245 -9.04 20.30 13.71
N THR A 246 -8.78 19.01 13.48
CA THR A 246 -7.44 18.44 13.41
C THR A 246 -6.64 18.99 12.23
N ILE A 247 -7.26 19.09 11.03
CA ILE A 247 -6.64 19.71 9.85
C ILE A 247 -6.28 21.17 10.15
N ASN A 248 -7.24 21.96 10.67
CA ASN A 248 -7.02 23.35 11.00
C ASN A 248 -5.91 23.53 12.05
N TYR A 249 -5.84 22.63 13.05
CA TYR A 249 -4.81 22.64 14.08
C TYR A 249 -3.41 22.42 13.49
N MET A 250 -3.23 21.38 12.63
CA MET A 250 -1.93 21.09 12.01
C MET A 250 -1.44 22.24 11.13
N VAL A 251 -2.32 22.78 10.28
CA VAL A 251 -2.01 23.94 9.43
C VAL A 251 -1.63 25.15 10.28
N GLY A 252 -2.43 25.47 11.32
CA GLY A 252 -2.16 26.58 12.22
C GLY A 252 -0.85 26.41 13.00
N PHE A 253 -0.54 25.17 13.44
CA PHE A 253 0.70 24.89 14.18
C PHE A 253 1.94 25.19 13.33
N VAL A 254 1.97 24.74 12.07
CA VAL A 254 3.11 24.97 11.16
C VAL A 254 3.19 26.45 10.79
N ASN A 255 2.09 27.07 10.36
CA ASN A 255 2.08 28.48 9.94
C ASN A 255 2.54 29.47 11.04
N GLN A 256 2.28 29.14 12.32
CA GLN A 256 2.73 29.97 13.46
C GLN A 256 4.22 29.83 13.76
N ARG A 257 4.90 28.83 13.22
CA ARG A 257 6.26 28.45 13.60
C ARG A 257 7.24 28.35 12.42
N MET A 258 6.73 28.33 11.19
CA MET A 258 7.60 28.29 10.02
C MET A 258 8.34 29.60 9.83
N ASN A 259 9.51 29.53 9.24
CA ASN A 259 10.31 30.70 8.89
C ASN A 259 9.70 31.43 7.70
N HIS A 260 9.88 32.75 7.71
CA HIS A 260 9.57 33.61 6.58
C HIS A 260 10.83 34.35 6.19
N SER A 261 11.21 34.31 4.93
CA SER A 261 12.35 35.03 4.37
C SER A 261 11.88 36.04 3.33
N MET A 262 12.72 37.04 3.08
CA MET A 262 12.43 38.07 2.11
C MET A 262 13.66 38.33 1.27
N ILE A 263 13.54 38.13 -0.04
CA ILE A 263 14.55 38.55 -1.00
C ILE A 263 14.21 39.95 -1.48
N LYS A 264 15.15 40.89 -1.30
CA LYS A 264 15.06 42.23 -1.86
C LYS A 264 15.62 42.22 -3.28
N LEU A 265 14.83 42.64 -4.23
CA LEU A 265 15.24 42.95 -5.58
C LEU A 265 15.31 44.47 -5.74
N ASP A 266 15.96 44.98 -6.81
CA ASP A 266 16.15 46.43 -7.02
C ASP A 266 14.83 47.21 -6.97
N ASN A 267 13.73 46.67 -7.50
CA ASN A 267 12.42 47.33 -7.56
C ASN A 267 11.27 46.52 -6.94
N ALA A 268 11.56 45.39 -6.23
CA ALA A 268 10.55 44.51 -5.69
C ALA A 268 11.07 43.77 -4.45
N ARG A 269 10.15 43.10 -3.76
CA ARG A 269 10.51 42.08 -2.73
C ARG A 269 9.74 40.82 -3.03
N ILE A 270 10.40 39.69 -2.82
CA ILE A 270 9.78 38.34 -2.88
C ILE A 270 9.78 37.81 -1.46
N ASN A 271 8.60 37.48 -0.97
CA ASN A 271 8.48 36.74 0.31
C ASN A 271 8.57 35.26 0.00
N ILE A 272 9.38 34.55 0.76
CA ILE A 272 9.54 33.11 0.68
C ILE A 272 9.13 32.53 2.02
N ASP A 273 8.11 31.71 2.02
CA ASP A 273 7.72 30.91 3.18
C ASP A 273 8.55 29.63 3.19
N ALA A 274 8.92 29.15 4.38
CA ALA A 274 9.67 27.90 4.52
C ALA A 274 8.98 26.72 3.79
N TYR A 275 7.66 26.68 3.87
CA TYR A 275 6.84 25.68 3.21
C TYR A 275 5.74 26.35 2.41
N PRO A 276 5.64 26.13 1.08
CA PRO A 276 4.55 26.66 0.28
C PRO A 276 3.19 26.24 0.83
N ALA A 277 2.27 27.19 1.01
CA ALA A 277 1.00 26.97 1.70
C ALA A 277 0.15 25.86 1.06
N ARG A 278 0.16 25.76 -0.30
CA ARG A 278 -0.57 24.74 -1.04
C ARG A 278 0.04 23.35 -0.82
N ALA A 279 1.38 23.23 -0.82
CA ALA A 279 2.08 21.97 -0.58
C ALA A 279 1.88 21.48 0.87
N LEU A 280 1.97 22.38 1.86
CA LEU A 280 1.69 22.08 3.26
C LEU A 280 0.26 21.55 3.44
N PHE A 281 -0.71 22.27 2.88
CA PHE A 281 -2.11 21.91 3.01
C PHE A 281 -2.41 20.57 2.36
N GLU A 282 -1.92 20.33 1.14
CA GLU A 282 -2.06 19.05 0.42
C GLU A 282 -1.44 17.89 1.21
N GLY A 283 -0.24 18.08 1.78
CA GLY A 283 0.42 17.07 2.61
C GLY A 283 -0.40 16.70 3.85
N ILE A 284 -1.01 17.68 4.51
CA ILE A 284 -1.87 17.46 5.69
C ILE A 284 -3.17 16.74 5.29
N ILE A 285 -3.82 17.16 4.20
CA ILE A 285 -5.04 16.51 3.69
C ILE A 285 -4.75 15.04 3.34
N ASN A 286 -3.63 14.78 2.65
CA ASN A 286 -3.23 13.42 2.29
C ASN A 286 -2.95 12.56 3.53
N ALA A 287 -2.30 13.11 4.56
CA ALA A 287 -2.03 12.40 5.80
C ALA A 287 -3.33 11.95 6.51
N VAL A 288 -4.39 12.77 6.47
CA VAL A 288 -5.71 12.44 7.03
C VAL A 288 -6.48 11.48 6.12
N ALA A 289 -6.56 11.76 4.82
CA ALA A 289 -7.34 10.97 3.86
C ALA A 289 -6.81 9.53 3.70
N HIS A 290 -5.49 9.34 3.81
CA HIS A 290 -4.82 8.06 3.59
C HIS A 290 -4.35 7.36 4.88
N ARG A 291 -4.63 7.93 6.08
CA ARG A 291 -4.37 7.28 7.35
C ARG A 291 -5.01 5.90 7.41
N ASP A 292 -4.30 4.94 7.99
CA ASP A 292 -4.90 3.66 8.36
C ASP A 292 -5.64 3.80 9.70
N TYR A 293 -6.96 3.91 9.64
CA TYR A 293 -7.83 4.08 10.80
C TYR A 293 -8.08 2.77 11.57
N TYR A 294 -7.62 1.62 11.08
CA TYR A 294 -7.61 0.39 11.89
C TYR A 294 -6.51 0.39 12.94
N LEU A 295 -5.41 1.09 12.70
CA LEU A 295 -4.27 1.12 13.63
C LEU A 295 -4.61 1.97 14.86
N ASP A 296 -4.78 1.28 15.98
CA ASP A 296 -4.94 1.92 17.29
C ASP A 296 -3.59 2.27 17.94
N GLY A 297 -3.60 3.24 18.85
CA GLY A 297 -2.39 3.67 19.56
C GLY A 297 -1.38 4.42 18.69
N THR A 298 -1.75 4.78 17.45
CA THR A 298 -0.93 5.54 16.50
C THR A 298 -1.55 6.91 16.22
N GLN A 299 -0.72 7.88 15.84
CA GLN A 299 -1.13 9.24 15.58
C GLN A 299 -0.44 9.80 14.33
N ILE A 300 -1.07 10.79 13.68
CA ILE A 300 -0.36 11.56 12.64
C ILE A 300 0.70 12.41 13.36
N GLN A 301 1.91 12.46 12.80
CA GLN A 301 3.01 13.26 13.31
C GLN A 301 3.37 14.36 12.32
N VAL A 302 3.53 15.57 12.84
CA VAL A 302 3.99 16.74 12.09
C VAL A 302 5.24 17.25 12.80
N ASP A 303 6.40 16.91 12.27
CA ASP A 303 7.68 17.15 12.90
C ASP A 303 8.47 18.22 12.12
N MET A 304 8.70 19.38 12.74
CA MET A 304 9.49 20.48 12.18
C MET A 304 10.94 20.32 12.64
N PHE A 305 11.84 20.17 11.70
CA PHE A 305 13.30 20.18 11.90
C PHE A 305 13.88 21.51 11.42
N LYS A 306 15.19 21.68 11.58
CA LYS A 306 15.88 22.90 11.20
C LYS A 306 15.87 23.16 9.68
N ASP A 307 15.77 22.10 8.91
CA ASP A 307 15.91 22.08 7.44
C ASP A 307 14.68 21.59 6.70
N ARG A 308 13.68 21.03 7.40
CA ARG A 308 12.51 20.41 6.78
C ARG A 308 11.34 20.21 7.72
N LEU A 309 10.19 19.95 7.12
CA LEU A 309 8.98 19.46 7.76
C LEU A 309 8.73 18.01 7.32
N GLU A 310 8.47 17.12 8.27
CA GLU A 310 8.01 15.75 8.03
C GLU A 310 6.55 15.60 8.46
N ILE A 311 5.70 15.09 7.55
CA ILE A 311 4.30 14.76 7.82
C ILE A 311 4.17 13.25 7.68
N SER A 312 4.03 12.56 8.82
CA SER A 312 3.97 11.11 8.89
C SER A 312 2.56 10.65 9.25
N SER A 313 1.97 9.79 8.43
CA SER A 313 0.66 9.20 8.65
C SER A 313 0.78 7.70 8.94
N PRO A 314 0.04 7.18 9.95
CA PRO A 314 -0.03 5.74 10.21
C PRO A 314 -0.56 4.94 9.01
N GLY A 315 0.05 3.80 8.77
CA GLY A 315 -0.19 2.94 7.62
C GLY A 315 0.83 3.20 6.52
N GLY A 316 1.63 2.18 6.19
CA GLY A 316 2.62 2.24 5.13
C GLY A 316 2.01 2.49 3.75
N PHE A 317 2.86 2.51 2.73
CA PHE A 317 2.42 2.58 1.35
C PHE A 317 1.44 1.44 1.02
N TYR A 318 0.77 1.54 -0.13
CA TYR A 318 -0.26 0.57 -0.50
C TYR A 318 0.26 -0.87 -0.34
N ARG A 319 -0.49 -1.70 0.43
CA ARG A 319 -0.17 -3.08 0.83
C ARG A 319 1.00 -3.25 1.82
N GLY A 320 1.42 -2.19 2.50
CA GLY A 320 2.54 -2.24 3.43
C GLY A 320 3.89 -2.35 2.75
N GLU A 321 3.97 -2.01 1.46
CA GLU A 321 5.23 -1.94 0.73
C GLU A 321 6.13 -0.89 1.36
N LYS A 322 7.37 -1.25 1.62
CA LYS A 322 8.40 -0.30 2.02
C LYS A 322 8.86 0.49 0.81
N LEU A 323 9.06 1.78 0.98
CA LEU A 323 9.47 2.68 -0.07
C LEU A 323 10.66 3.50 0.43
N GLY A 324 11.77 3.43 -0.29
CA GLY A 324 12.91 4.29 -0.05
C GLY A 324 12.62 5.76 -0.38
N LYS A 325 13.57 6.64 -0.15
CA LYS A 325 13.45 8.04 -0.54
C LYS A 325 13.14 8.15 -2.03
N THR A 326 11.97 8.67 -2.34
CA THR A 326 11.46 8.82 -3.69
C THR A 326 11.18 10.30 -3.95
N TYR A 327 11.95 10.89 -4.85
CA TYR A 327 11.84 12.29 -5.25
C TYR A 327 10.90 12.49 -6.44
N ASP A 328 10.76 11.49 -7.31
CA ASP A 328 9.79 11.54 -8.41
C ASP A 328 8.41 11.08 -7.93
N LEU A 329 7.59 12.03 -7.55
CA LEU A 329 6.24 11.78 -7.04
C LEU A 329 5.19 11.66 -8.18
N SER A 330 5.53 12.00 -9.43
CA SER A 330 4.60 12.06 -10.56
C SER A 330 4.05 10.70 -11.01
N GLY A 331 4.73 9.61 -10.65
CA GLY A 331 4.33 8.24 -11.00
C GLY A 331 3.52 7.52 -9.93
N ILE A 332 3.27 8.15 -8.80
CA ILE A 332 2.58 7.52 -7.68
C ILE A 332 1.08 7.54 -7.93
N ILE A 333 0.51 6.34 -8.11
CA ILE A 333 -0.93 6.21 -8.26
C ILE A 333 -1.59 6.34 -6.88
N SER A 334 -2.40 7.38 -6.71
CA SER A 334 -3.22 7.55 -5.51
C SER A 334 -4.28 6.45 -5.46
N LYS A 335 -4.26 5.66 -4.39
CA LYS A 335 -5.35 4.73 -4.05
C LYS A 335 -6.01 5.19 -2.76
N ARG A 336 -7.31 5.44 -2.83
CA ARG A 336 -8.08 5.85 -1.66
C ARG A 336 -8.14 4.70 -0.65
N ARG A 337 -7.66 4.95 0.56
CA ARG A 337 -7.77 4.01 1.69
C ARG A 337 -9.10 4.18 2.41
N ASN A 338 -9.63 5.41 2.41
CA ASN A 338 -10.87 5.79 3.10
C ASN A 338 -11.76 6.55 2.10
N GLU A 339 -12.70 5.85 1.48
CA GLU A 339 -13.54 6.42 0.40
C GLU A 339 -14.48 7.49 0.91
N LEU A 340 -15.13 7.26 2.07
CA LEU A 340 -16.07 8.20 2.65
C LEU A 340 -15.33 9.48 3.08
N ILE A 341 -14.23 9.35 3.84
CA ILE A 341 -13.45 10.51 4.30
C ILE A 341 -12.95 11.31 3.10
N SER A 342 -12.35 10.63 2.10
CA SER A 342 -11.89 11.28 0.88
C SER A 342 -13.02 11.96 0.11
N GLY A 343 -14.20 11.31 0.03
CA GLY A 343 -15.40 11.87 -0.60
C GLY A 343 -15.86 13.16 0.08
N VAL A 344 -15.86 13.20 1.41
CA VAL A 344 -16.20 14.42 2.19
C VAL A 344 -15.18 15.53 1.95
N LEU A 345 -13.88 15.22 1.96
CA LEU A 345 -12.83 16.21 1.71
C LEU A 345 -12.87 16.74 0.27
N VAL A 346 -13.23 15.91 -0.72
CA VAL A 346 -13.49 16.35 -2.10
C VAL A 346 -14.71 17.27 -2.15
N ALA A 347 -15.81 16.92 -1.49
CA ALA A 347 -17.00 17.77 -1.41
C ALA A 347 -16.69 19.12 -0.75
N CYS A 348 -15.80 19.14 0.25
CA CYS A 348 -15.30 20.37 0.87
C CYS A 348 -14.32 21.16 -0.01
N ASN A 349 -14.04 20.74 -1.26
CA ASN A 349 -13.11 21.38 -2.19
C ASN A 349 -11.68 21.52 -1.65
N VAL A 350 -11.24 20.60 -0.78
CA VAL A 350 -9.90 20.57 -0.19
C VAL A 350 -9.05 19.38 -0.67
N MET A 351 -9.66 18.45 -1.41
CA MET A 351 -9.00 17.31 -2.02
C MET A 351 -9.49 17.14 -3.46
N GLU A 352 -8.62 16.72 -4.39
CA GLU A 352 -9.03 16.40 -5.75
C GLU A 352 -9.34 14.92 -5.94
N ALA A 353 -10.34 14.65 -6.78
CA ALA A 353 -10.73 13.27 -7.10
C ALA A 353 -9.73 12.54 -8.00
N ALA A 354 -8.91 13.29 -8.74
CA ALA A 354 -8.05 12.79 -9.82
C ALA A 354 -6.68 12.25 -9.38
N GLY A 355 -6.33 12.33 -8.09
CA GLY A 355 -5.04 11.84 -7.58
C GLY A 355 -3.84 12.72 -7.91
N THR A 356 -4.05 14.00 -8.18
CA THR A 356 -3.03 15.00 -8.57
C THR A 356 -2.34 15.69 -7.38
N GLY A 357 -2.53 15.20 -6.15
CA GLY A 357 -2.02 15.85 -4.95
C GLY A 357 -0.49 16.03 -4.94
N PHE A 358 0.24 15.00 -5.36
CA PHE A 358 1.71 15.09 -5.44
C PHE A 358 2.18 16.01 -6.57
N ASP A 359 1.45 16.09 -7.68
CA ASP A 359 1.78 17.01 -8.77
C ASP A 359 1.75 18.46 -8.29
N LYS A 360 0.75 18.82 -7.46
CA LYS A 360 0.66 20.16 -6.85
C LYS A 360 1.84 20.45 -5.92
N ILE A 361 2.26 19.47 -5.11
CA ILE A 361 3.42 19.64 -4.23
C ILE A 361 4.66 19.87 -5.09
N MET A 362 4.85 19.11 -6.18
CA MET A 362 5.99 19.26 -7.08
C MET A 362 5.96 20.59 -7.84
N GLU A 363 4.77 21.08 -8.25
CA GLU A 363 4.60 22.41 -8.85
C GLU A 363 5.08 23.54 -7.93
N GLU A 364 4.69 23.49 -6.66
CA GLU A 364 5.08 24.51 -5.66
C GLU A 364 6.59 24.54 -5.38
N TYR A 365 7.27 23.40 -5.58
CA TYR A 365 8.72 23.26 -5.41
C TYR A 365 9.46 23.24 -6.76
N ALA A 366 8.80 23.58 -7.88
CA ALA A 366 9.40 23.47 -9.23
C ALA A 366 10.69 24.30 -9.38
N ALA A 367 10.72 25.48 -8.76
CA ALA A 367 11.88 26.40 -8.79
C ALA A 367 12.98 26.05 -7.77
N ALA A 368 12.74 25.07 -6.89
CA ALA A 368 13.72 24.67 -5.87
C ALA A 368 14.86 23.88 -6.52
N ASP A 369 16.07 23.98 -5.96
CA ASP A 369 17.22 23.17 -6.35
C ASP A 369 17.06 21.72 -5.84
N GLU A 370 18.02 20.85 -6.19
CA GLU A 370 17.98 19.42 -5.85
C GLU A 370 18.01 19.17 -4.34
N ALA A 371 18.64 20.04 -3.55
CA ALA A 371 18.71 19.89 -2.09
C ALA A 371 17.40 20.28 -1.39
N HIS A 372 16.53 21.01 -2.08
CA HIS A 372 15.22 21.44 -1.59
C HIS A 372 14.05 20.73 -2.30
N LYS A 373 14.28 19.61 -2.99
CA LYS A 373 13.19 18.83 -3.60
C LYS A 373 12.42 18.05 -2.55
N PRO A 374 11.08 18.09 -2.54
CA PRO A 374 10.27 17.26 -1.67
C PRO A 374 10.43 15.79 -2.04
N TYR A 375 10.28 14.92 -1.05
CA TYR A 375 10.32 13.48 -1.26
C TYR A 375 9.42 12.76 -0.26
N ILE A 376 9.17 11.49 -0.54
CA ILE A 376 8.45 10.59 0.35
C ILE A 376 9.33 9.38 0.70
N TYR A 377 9.00 8.76 1.82
CA TYR A 377 9.46 7.42 2.14
C TYR A 377 8.37 6.67 2.94
N SER A 378 8.42 5.36 2.96
CA SER A 378 7.44 4.54 3.68
C SER A 378 8.11 3.34 4.34
N THR A 379 7.76 3.12 5.60
CA THR A 379 8.00 1.87 6.33
C THR A 379 6.77 0.98 6.22
N SER A 380 6.77 -0.18 6.89
CA SER A 380 5.57 -1.03 7.03
C SER A 380 4.41 -0.29 7.72
N ASP A 381 4.72 0.64 8.63
CA ASP A 381 3.77 1.20 9.60
C ASP A 381 3.42 2.66 9.35
N HIS A 382 4.27 3.40 8.64
CA HIS A 382 4.09 4.83 8.40
C HIS A 382 4.47 5.20 6.97
N PHE A 383 3.70 6.15 6.43
CA PHE A 383 4.01 6.89 5.22
C PHE A 383 4.42 8.32 5.60
N THR A 384 5.55 8.82 5.09
CA THR A 384 6.06 10.14 5.41
C THR A 384 6.29 10.97 4.16
N LEU A 385 5.73 12.18 4.14
CA LEU A 385 6.05 13.24 3.19
C LEU A 385 7.05 14.19 3.85
N VAL A 386 8.11 14.53 3.13
CA VAL A 386 9.13 15.49 3.54
C VAL A 386 9.07 16.72 2.66
N LEU A 387 8.84 17.86 3.28
CA LEU A 387 8.87 19.18 2.65
C LEU A 387 10.11 19.92 3.14
N PRO A 388 11.12 20.16 2.28
CA PRO A 388 12.30 20.95 2.65
C PRO A 388 11.93 22.40 2.99
N ASP A 389 12.64 22.99 3.93
CA ASP A 389 12.53 24.42 4.26
C ASP A 389 13.23 25.26 3.17
N LEU A 390 12.47 25.97 2.35
CA LEU A 390 12.99 26.81 1.26
C LEU A 390 13.80 28.03 1.75
N THR A 391 13.77 28.32 3.05
CA THR A 391 14.55 29.39 3.69
C THR A 391 15.85 28.91 4.29
N TYR A 392 16.13 27.59 4.24
CA TYR A 392 17.35 26.99 4.75
C TYR A 392 18.38 26.78 3.64
N ASP A 393 19.43 27.61 3.63
CA ASP A 393 20.37 27.74 2.50
C ASP A 393 21.06 26.45 2.00
N LYS A 394 21.18 25.43 2.86
CA LYS A 394 21.90 24.19 2.53
C LYS A 394 21.00 23.05 2.04
N GLY A 395 19.69 23.26 2.05
CA GLY A 395 18.72 22.20 1.81
C GLY A 395 18.69 21.16 2.94
N VAL A 396 18.11 19.97 2.65
CA VAL A 396 17.95 18.95 3.66
C VAL A 396 19.27 18.30 4.05
N GLU A 397 19.69 18.52 5.29
CA GLU A 397 20.83 17.83 5.90
C GLU A 397 20.36 16.54 6.57
N ASP A 398 20.31 15.48 5.80
CA ASP A 398 19.69 14.22 6.19
C ASP A 398 20.52 13.41 7.19
N LYS A 399 20.40 13.80 8.46
CA LYS A 399 21.02 13.09 9.58
C LYS A 399 19.97 12.36 10.41
N GLY A 400 19.57 11.17 9.98
CA GLY A 400 18.72 10.28 10.78
C GLY A 400 17.34 9.97 10.22
N THR A 401 17.00 10.42 9.03
CA THR A 401 15.84 9.88 8.29
C THR A 401 16.21 8.50 7.75
N PRO A 402 15.40 7.45 7.95
CA PRO A 402 15.69 6.14 7.41
C PRO A 402 15.84 6.22 5.88
N VAL A 403 16.98 5.86 5.35
CA VAL A 403 17.20 5.72 3.91
C VAL A 403 16.83 4.29 3.56
N LEU A 404 15.71 4.14 2.87
CA LEU A 404 15.38 2.87 2.25
C LEU A 404 15.85 2.91 0.80
N SER A 405 16.59 1.92 0.36
CA SER A 405 17.05 1.80 -1.01
C SER A 405 16.43 0.58 -1.69
N PHE A 406 16.12 0.71 -2.97
CA PHE A 406 15.74 -0.42 -3.78
C PHE A 406 17.01 -1.13 -4.22
N VAL A 407 17.15 -2.39 -3.81
CA VAL A 407 18.26 -3.24 -4.24
C VAL A 407 17.75 -4.49 -4.94
N PRO A 408 18.43 -4.99 -5.96
CA PRO A 408 18.13 -6.31 -6.52
C PRO A 408 18.29 -7.39 -5.44
N VAL A 409 17.41 -8.38 -5.43
CA VAL A 409 17.39 -9.46 -4.41
C VAL A 409 18.74 -10.21 -4.33
N GLN A 410 19.47 -10.31 -5.45
CA GLN A 410 20.78 -10.98 -5.50
C GLN A 410 21.98 -10.03 -5.45
N GLY A 411 21.75 -8.80 -5.01
CA GLY A 411 22.79 -7.78 -4.98
C GLY A 411 22.83 -6.94 -6.27
N GLY A 412 23.27 -5.72 -6.14
CA GLY A 412 23.37 -4.76 -7.25
C GLY A 412 24.22 -3.57 -6.86
N THR A 413 24.45 -2.71 -7.82
CA THR A 413 25.15 -1.45 -7.61
C THR A 413 24.19 -0.35 -7.16
N GLU A 414 24.71 0.73 -6.60
CA GLU A 414 23.91 1.92 -6.29
C GLU A 414 23.20 2.47 -7.53
N LEU A 415 23.82 2.37 -8.71
CA LEU A 415 23.23 2.77 -9.98
C LEU A 415 22.02 1.89 -10.34
N ASP A 416 22.12 0.58 -10.13
CA ASP A 416 21.00 -0.35 -10.36
C ASP A 416 19.82 0.00 -9.43
N GLY A 417 20.09 0.27 -8.16
CA GLY A 417 19.08 0.71 -7.19
C GLY A 417 18.36 1.99 -7.62
N LYS A 418 19.09 2.99 -8.12
CA LYS A 418 18.51 4.23 -8.65
C LYS A 418 17.62 3.98 -9.87
N VAL A 419 18.04 3.13 -10.80
CA VAL A 419 17.22 2.75 -11.97
C VAL A 419 15.94 2.05 -11.53
N LEU A 420 16.06 1.06 -10.63
CA LEU A 420 14.92 0.30 -10.14
C LEU A 420 13.93 1.17 -9.36
N SER A 421 14.42 2.08 -8.53
CA SER A 421 13.59 3.05 -7.82
C SER A 421 12.80 3.95 -8.80
N PHE A 422 13.47 4.52 -9.79
CA PHE A 422 12.84 5.42 -10.76
C PHE A 422 11.80 4.74 -11.66
N CYS A 423 12.02 3.45 -11.98
CA CYS A 423 11.13 2.65 -12.82
C CYS A 423 10.04 1.89 -12.02
N TYR A 424 10.01 2.01 -10.68
CA TYR A 424 9.15 1.18 -9.85
C TYR A 424 7.65 1.48 -10.02
N PHE A 425 7.26 2.75 -9.95
CA PHE A 425 5.85 3.14 -10.04
C PHE A 425 5.35 3.31 -11.46
N LYS A 426 6.20 3.74 -12.38
CA LYS A 426 5.83 4.08 -13.75
C LYS A 426 6.85 3.52 -14.73
N ALA A 427 6.36 2.99 -15.85
CA ALA A 427 7.23 2.61 -16.94
C ALA A 427 7.90 3.84 -17.55
N ARG A 428 9.24 3.85 -17.66
CA ARG A 428 10.05 5.00 -18.09
C ARG A 428 10.74 4.73 -19.41
N LYS A 429 10.91 5.78 -20.22
CA LYS A 429 11.75 5.74 -21.42
C LYS A 429 13.22 5.80 -21.06
N VAL A 430 14.09 5.26 -21.91
CA VAL A 430 15.55 5.32 -21.72
C VAL A 430 16.05 6.74 -21.52
N ALA A 431 15.53 7.70 -22.29
CA ALA A 431 15.92 9.11 -22.17
C ALA A 431 15.56 9.70 -20.79
N GLU A 432 14.36 9.38 -20.27
CA GLU A 432 13.92 9.83 -18.93
C GLU A 432 14.80 9.23 -17.81
N ILE A 433 15.19 7.95 -17.96
CA ILE A 433 16.07 7.28 -16.98
C ILE A 433 17.47 7.90 -17.04
N ALA A 434 18.00 8.15 -18.22
CA ALA A 434 19.32 8.75 -18.38
C ALA A 434 19.37 10.19 -17.82
N GLU A 435 18.34 10.98 -18.07
CA GLU A 435 18.16 12.33 -17.53
C GLU A 435 18.10 12.30 -16.00
N TYR A 436 17.28 11.44 -15.43
CA TYR A 436 17.16 11.25 -13.97
C TYR A 436 18.49 10.91 -13.31
N LEU A 437 19.31 10.08 -13.96
CA LEU A 437 20.62 9.67 -13.46
C LEU A 437 21.74 10.69 -13.73
N GLY A 438 21.45 11.77 -14.48
CA GLY A 438 22.46 12.74 -14.90
C GLY A 438 23.53 12.17 -15.87
N ILE A 439 23.18 11.12 -16.64
CA ILE A 439 24.10 10.46 -17.57
C ILE A 439 23.59 10.53 -19.01
N SER A 440 24.50 10.34 -19.98
CA SER A 440 24.10 10.31 -21.38
C SER A 440 23.37 9.01 -21.75
N ASP A 441 22.34 9.11 -22.59
CA ASP A 441 21.66 7.96 -23.21
C ASP A 441 22.61 7.29 -24.24
N SER A 442 23.54 6.49 -23.73
CA SER A 442 24.56 5.82 -24.52
C SER A 442 24.26 4.34 -24.76
N THR A 443 24.84 3.79 -25.83
CA THR A 443 24.76 2.34 -26.10
C THR A 443 25.35 1.52 -24.94
N TYR A 444 26.34 2.06 -24.23
CA TYR A 444 26.93 1.43 -23.06
C TYR A 444 25.91 1.34 -21.92
N PHE A 445 25.25 2.47 -21.58
CA PHE A 445 24.23 2.50 -20.55
C PHE A 445 23.07 1.52 -20.84
N ARG A 446 22.56 1.54 -22.06
CA ARG A 446 21.49 0.64 -22.48
C ARG A 446 21.88 -0.83 -22.30
N LYS A 447 23.04 -1.24 -22.81
CA LYS A 447 23.48 -2.65 -22.79
C LYS A 447 23.98 -3.12 -21.42
N LYS A 448 24.71 -2.29 -20.69
CA LYS A 448 25.38 -2.71 -19.45
C LYS A 448 24.51 -2.54 -18.22
N VAL A 449 23.55 -1.63 -18.26
CA VAL A 449 22.64 -1.39 -17.12
C VAL A 449 21.25 -1.90 -17.45
N LEU A 450 20.54 -1.31 -18.40
CA LEU A 450 19.13 -1.62 -18.64
C LEU A 450 18.89 -3.04 -19.17
N ASP A 451 19.62 -3.45 -20.21
CA ASP A 451 19.50 -4.81 -20.79
C ASP A 451 20.02 -5.88 -19.82
N ASN A 452 20.97 -5.53 -18.93
CA ASN A 452 21.45 -6.45 -17.89
C ASN A 452 20.38 -6.66 -16.82
N LEU A 453 19.80 -5.58 -16.30
CA LEU A 453 18.70 -5.66 -15.33
C LEU A 453 17.44 -6.35 -15.91
N GLU A 454 17.17 -6.15 -17.20
CA GLU A 454 16.09 -6.88 -17.90
C GLU A 454 16.38 -8.38 -17.96
N LYS A 455 17.62 -8.79 -18.37
CA LYS A 455 18.04 -10.20 -18.44
C LYS A 455 18.03 -10.89 -17.08
N GLN A 456 18.36 -10.18 -16.03
CA GLN A 456 18.30 -10.67 -14.65
C GLN A 456 16.87 -10.71 -14.10
N GLY A 457 15.89 -10.22 -14.88
CA GLY A 457 14.48 -10.25 -14.51
C GLY A 457 14.01 -9.10 -13.61
N TYR A 458 14.85 -8.13 -13.26
CA TYR A 458 14.49 -6.99 -12.42
C TYR A 458 13.65 -5.94 -13.13
N LEU A 459 13.86 -5.77 -14.45
CA LEU A 459 13.09 -4.88 -15.29
C LEU A 459 12.22 -5.63 -16.30
N GLU A 460 11.03 -5.13 -16.51
CA GLU A 460 10.17 -5.50 -17.63
C GLU A 460 10.33 -4.48 -18.75
N LYS A 461 10.60 -4.95 -19.97
CA LYS A 461 10.79 -4.12 -21.16
C LYS A 461 9.59 -4.21 -22.09
N ASN A 462 8.91 -3.08 -22.28
CA ASN A 462 7.74 -2.97 -23.13
C ASN A 462 8.01 -2.02 -24.30
N LYS A 463 7.68 -2.43 -25.53
CA LYS A 463 7.73 -1.58 -26.71
C LYS A 463 6.34 -1.08 -27.07
N VAL A 464 6.17 0.23 -27.10
CA VAL A 464 4.94 0.87 -27.57
C VAL A 464 5.32 1.77 -28.76
N SER A 465 4.86 1.40 -29.95
CA SER A 465 5.26 2.04 -31.22
C SER A 465 6.79 2.03 -31.41
N ARG A 466 7.42 3.21 -31.48
CA ARG A 466 8.89 3.37 -31.62
C ARG A 466 9.63 3.55 -30.29
N ALA A 467 8.90 3.65 -29.16
CA ALA A 467 9.50 3.89 -27.85
C ALA A 467 9.63 2.59 -27.03
N THR A 468 10.74 2.45 -26.33
CA THR A 468 10.96 1.36 -25.37
C THR A 468 10.83 1.91 -23.95
N PHE A 469 10.03 1.23 -23.13
CA PHE A 469 9.78 1.55 -21.74
C PHE A 469 10.30 0.43 -20.84
N TYR A 470 10.79 0.80 -19.67
CA TYR A 470 11.25 -0.11 -18.63
C TYR A 470 10.44 0.10 -17.36
N LYS A 471 10.02 -0.98 -16.71
CA LYS A 471 9.32 -0.97 -15.43
C LYS A 471 9.94 -1.99 -14.50
N THR A 472 10.12 -1.62 -13.23
CA THR A 472 10.64 -2.53 -12.20
C THR A 472 9.58 -3.56 -11.81
N LYS A 473 10.01 -4.81 -11.68
CA LYS A 473 9.19 -5.90 -11.14
C LYS A 473 9.28 -5.89 -9.62
N PRO A 474 8.17 -5.64 -8.91
CA PRO A 474 8.19 -5.49 -7.45
C PRO A 474 8.71 -6.68 -6.68
N ASP A 475 8.46 -7.88 -7.21
CA ASP A 475 8.81 -9.17 -6.59
C ASP A 475 10.33 -9.46 -6.64
N MET A 476 11.07 -8.71 -7.46
CA MET A 476 12.50 -8.92 -7.73
C MET A 476 13.39 -7.92 -7.01
N VAL A 477 12.82 -7.02 -6.22
CA VAL A 477 13.55 -6.00 -5.47
C VAL A 477 13.25 -6.09 -3.98
N SER A 478 14.25 -5.87 -3.15
CA SER A 478 14.08 -5.63 -1.72
C SER A 478 14.20 -4.14 -1.44
N VAL A 479 13.49 -3.68 -0.41
CA VAL A 479 13.57 -2.31 0.09
C VAL A 479 14.23 -2.36 1.45
N GLU A 480 15.43 -1.80 1.56
CA GLU A 480 16.23 -1.73 2.79
C GLU A 480 15.98 -0.45 3.58
#